data_2bcb1b219e114659d9bd61e763e85191
#
_entry.id   2bcb1b219e114659d9bd61e763e85191
#
_cell.length_a   1.000
_cell.length_b   1.000
_cell.length_c   1.000
_cell.angle_alpha   90.00
_cell.angle_beta   90.00
_cell.angle_gamma   90.00
#
_symmetry.space_group_name_H-M   'P 1'
#
loop_
_entity.id
_entity.type
_entity.pdbx_description
1 polymer ?
#
loop_
_entity_poly.entity_id
_entity_poly.type
_entity_poly.pdbx_seq_one_letter_code
_entity_poly.pdbx_strand_id
1 'polypeptide(L)'
;MTTLSANFPTGIGFGSTAQTQWNKRRVSTPAGYAQTNQLFSKALMKFDVASGIKSLDDCHELLRFFNVMQANDAVVLFTDKTDFKSCAPLQTAAFNDSVIGTGNGVQTVFPVYKRYTAGGLNYDRRITRLMSGTVKSGVNGVEKTISTHWTVDVDTGTITYLTAPPNGHLVTAGFHFYVPVDFVDSSLDWVLDKFRAGTLNGIMLEEVQE
;
A
#
# COMPACT_ATOMS: atom_id res chain seq x y z
N MET A 1 -15.98 -0.39 -11.78
CA MET A 1 -15.14 -1.14 -12.72
C MET A 1 -14.16 -1.94 -11.89
N THR A 2 -14.08 -3.24 -12.06
CA THR A 2 -13.08 -4.06 -11.35
C THR A 2 -11.75 -3.83 -12.05
N THR A 3 -10.84 -3.10 -11.43
CA THR A 3 -9.50 -2.89 -11.98
C THR A 3 -8.74 -4.23 -11.94
N LEU A 4 -8.25 -4.70 -13.07
CA LEU A 4 -7.41 -5.88 -13.13
C LEU A 4 -6.14 -5.63 -12.31
N SER A 5 -5.73 -6.59 -11.51
CA SER A 5 -4.53 -6.47 -10.68
C SER A 5 -3.78 -7.79 -10.58
N ALA A 6 -2.45 -7.72 -10.43
CA ALA A 6 -1.62 -8.88 -10.20
C ALA A 6 -0.48 -8.56 -9.22
N ASN A 7 -0.08 -9.57 -8.45
CA ASN A 7 1.03 -9.43 -7.52
C ASN A 7 2.37 -9.34 -8.26
N PHE A 8 3.19 -8.35 -7.86
CA PHE A 8 4.56 -8.25 -8.34
C PHE A 8 5.36 -9.51 -7.96
N PRO A 9 6.24 -10.05 -8.83
CA PRO A 9 7.04 -11.23 -8.55
C PRO A 9 7.84 -11.09 -7.25
N THR A 10 7.60 -11.98 -6.29
CA THR A 10 8.14 -11.86 -4.92
C THR A 10 9.66 -12.02 -4.83
N GLY A 11 10.26 -12.78 -5.76
CA GLY A 11 11.71 -12.98 -5.83
C GLY A 11 12.48 -11.71 -6.20
N ILE A 12 11.88 -10.86 -7.02
CA ILE A 12 12.48 -9.62 -7.54
C ILE A 12 12.31 -8.44 -6.56
N GLY A 13 11.29 -8.50 -5.70
CA GLY A 13 11.00 -7.42 -4.74
C GLY A 13 12.05 -7.22 -3.64
N PHE A 14 13.02 -8.13 -3.47
CA PHE A 14 14.10 -7.99 -2.51
C PHE A 14 15.26 -7.14 -3.07
N GLY A 15 15.59 -6.06 -2.36
CA GLY A 15 16.63 -5.09 -2.76
C GLY A 15 16.05 -3.83 -3.40
N SER A 16 14.72 -3.72 -3.54
CA SER A 16 14.07 -2.49 -3.99
C SER A 16 14.33 -1.34 -3.03
N THR A 17 14.49 -0.13 -3.59
CA THR A 17 14.51 1.10 -2.80
C THR A 17 13.13 1.74 -2.81
N ALA A 18 12.66 2.18 -1.64
CA ALA A 18 11.40 2.86 -1.49
C ALA A 18 11.61 4.35 -1.22
N GLN A 19 10.84 5.20 -1.87
CA GLN A 19 10.84 6.65 -1.67
C GLN A 19 9.41 7.11 -1.38
N THR A 20 9.24 7.86 -0.27
CA THR A 20 7.98 8.54 0.02
C THR A 20 8.07 9.98 -0.43
N GLN A 21 7.20 10.40 -1.34
CA GLN A 21 7.19 11.74 -1.90
C GLN A 21 5.96 12.52 -1.44
N TRP A 22 6.21 13.72 -0.89
CA TRP A 22 5.18 14.71 -0.58
C TRP A 22 5.24 15.85 -1.58
N ASN A 23 4.13 16.20 -2.20
CA ASN A 23 4.08 17.35 -3.09
C ASN A 23 3.78 18.63 -2.27
N LYS A 24 4.84 19.42 -2.00
CA LYS A 24 4.78 20.66 -1.24
C LYS A 24 5.36 21.81 -2.07
N ARG A 25 4.63 22.91 -2.16
CA ARG A 25 5.13 24.15 -2.76
C ARG A 25 5.55 25.12 -1.66
N ARG A 26 6.83 25.47 -1.64
CA ARG A 26 7.37 26.50 -0.74
C ARG A 26 7.49 27.81 -1.50
N VAL A 27 6.88 28.87 -0.97
CA VAL A 27 7.00 30.24 -1.46
C VAL A 27 7.71 31.04 -0.39
N SER A 28 8.81 31.70 -0.75
CA SER A 28 9.54 32.62 0.13
C SER A 28 9.27 34.07 -0.28
N THR A 29 9.05 34.94 0.70
CA THR A 29 8.96 36.37 0.49
C THR A 29 10.36 37.01 0.51
N PRO A 30 10.57 38.21 -0.10
CA PRO A 30 11.85 38.91 -0.03
C PRO A 30 12.31 39.22 1.39
N ALA A 31 11.39 39.29 2.36
CA ALA A 31 11.66 39.50 3.80
C ALA A 31 12.13 38.23 4.53
N GLY A 32 12.37 37.10 3.83
CA GLY A 32 12.88 35.85 4.41
C GLY A 32 11.82 34.95 5.03
N TYR A 33 10.55 35.33 5.03
CA TYR A 33 9.47 34.44 5.48
C TYR A 33 9.13 33.41 4.42
N ALA A 34 8.97 32.17 4.84
CA ALA A 34 8.57 31.07 3.94
C ALA A 34 7.21 30.49 4.34
N GLN A 35 6.32 30.37 3.37
CA GLN A 35 5.06 29.66 3.52
C GLN A 35 5.12 28.39 2.68
N THR A 36 4.71 27.26 3.27
CA THR A 36 4.65 25.97 2.58
C THR A 36 3.20 25.54 2.40
N ASN A 37 2.80 25.35 1.17
CA ASN A 37 1.49 24.83 0.83
C ASN A 37 1.64 23.36 0.42
N GLN A 38 0.86 22.48 1.04
CA GLN A 38 0.77 21.08 0.68
C GLN A 38 -0.22 20.94 -0.47
N LEU A 39 0.23 20.43 -1.62
CA LEU A 39 -0.59 20.27 -2.81
C LEU A 39 -1.38 18.96 -2.79
N PHE A 40 -0.80 17.89 -2.23
CA PHE A 40 -1.48 16.61 -2.05
C PHE A 40 -1.69 16.32 -0.58
N SER A 41 -2.88 15.83 -0.22
CA SER A 41 -3.20 15.41 1.15
C SER A 41 -2.56 14.07 1.53
N LYS A 42 -2.03 13.33 0.55
CA LYS A 42 -1.42 12.01 0.70
C LYS A 42 0.01 12.02 0.17
N ALA A 43 0.87 11.21 0.77
CA ALA A 43 2.16 10.88 0.20
C ALA A 43 1.99 9.89 -0.96
N LEU A 44 2.86 9.99 -1.96
CA LEU A 44 3.00 9.00 -3.03
C LEU A 44 4.25 8.16 -2.77
N MET A 45 4.12 6.84 -2.94
CA MET A 45 5.23 5.91 -2.84
C MET A 45 5.80 5.64 -4.23
N LYS A 46 7.14 5.66 -4.33
CA LYS A 46 7.88 5.23 -5.52
C LYS A 46 8.85 4.13 -5.13
N PHE A 47 9.01 3.15 -6.01
CA PHE A 47 9.89 2.02 -5.78
C PHE A 47 10.80 1.82 -6.99
N ASP A 48 12.10 1.66 -6.74
CA ASP A 48 13.04 1.17 -7.76
C ASP A 48 13.32 -0.31 -7.47
N VAL A 49 12.94 -1.17 -8.40
CA VAL A 49 13.05 -2.62 -8.26
C VAL A 49 14.20 -3.23 -9.09
N ALA A 50 14.96 -2.42 -9.81
CA ALA A 50 16.05 -2.88 -10.68
C ALA A 50 17.11 -3.68 -9.92
N SER A 51 17.44 -3.29 -8.68
CA SER A 51 18.45 -3.97 -7.86
C SER A 51 18.04 -5.36 -7.35
N GLY A 52 16.77 -5.73 -7.46
CA GLY A 52 16.24 -7.04 -7.10
C GLY A 52 16.52 -8.14 -8.13
N ILE A 53 16.89 -7.75 -9.36
CA ILE A 53 17.12 -8.66 -10.48
C ILE A 53 18.55 -9.19 -10.41
N LYS A 54 18.70 -10.52 -10.34
CA LYS A 54 19.99 -11.19 -10.13
C LYS A 54 20.30 -12.25 -11.16
N SER A 55 19.31 -12.67 -11.93
CA SER A 55 19.45 -13.75 -12.92
C SER A 55 18.74 -13.43 -14.24
N LEU A 56 19.06 -14.19 -15.27
CA LEU A 56 18.36 -14.11 -16.56
C LEU A 56 16.90 -14.57 -16.43
N ASP A 57 16.63 -15.51 -15.54
CA ASP A 57 15.27 -15.99 -15.26
C ASP A 57 14.43 -14.88 -14.62
N ASP A 58 15.00 -14.10 -13.69
CA ASP A 58 14.34 -12.94 -13.11
C ASP A 58 14.02 -11.88 -14.18
N CYS A 59 14.96 -11.63 -15.11
CA CYS A 59 14.74 -10.73 -16.23
C CYS A 59 13.59 -11.21 -17.11
N HIS A 60 13.54 -12.50 -17.42
CA HIS A 60 12.47 -13.08 -18.24
C HIS A 60 11.12 -13.04 -17.54
N GLU A 61 11.07 -13.35 -16.24
CA GLU A 61 9.85 -13.25 -15.43
C GLU A 61 9.32 -11.82 -15.42
N LEU A 62 10.21 -10.84 -15.20
CA LEU A 62 9.80 -9.43 -15.19
C LEU A 62 9.36 -8.95 -16.57
N LEU A 63 10.06 -9.33 -17.65
CA LEU A 63 9.66 -8.98 -19.01
C LEU A 63 8.25 -9.52 -19.34
N ARG A 64 7.98 -10.78 -18.99
CA ARG A 64 6.67 -11.39 -19.16
C ARG A 64 5.61 -10.64 -18.34
N PHE A 65 5.92 -10.35 -17.07
CA PHE A 65 5.03 -9.63 -16.17
C PHE A 65 4.71 -8.22 -16.70
N PHE A 66 5.74 -7.45 -17.08
CA PHE A 66 5.59 -6.12 -17.64
C PHE A 66 4.66 -6.10 -18.87
N ASN A 67 4.93 -6.98 -19.85
CA ASN A 67 4.11 -7.04 -21.06
C ASN A 67 2.64 -7.38 -20.76
N VAL A 68 2.38 -8.29 -19.80
CA VAL A 68 1.01 -8.65 -19.42
C VAL A 68 0.31 -7.48 -18.72
N MET A 69 1.00 -6.77 -17.82
CA MET A 69 0.42 -5.63 -17.11
C MET A 69 0.10 -4.49 -18.08
N GLN A 70 1.05 -4.11 -18.95
CA GLN A 70 0.86 -3.05 -19.93
C GLN A 70 -0.25 -3.38 -20.95
N ALA A 71 -0.31 -4.62 -21.43
CA ALA A 71 -1.34 -5.03 -22.41
C ALA A 71 -2.77 -4.99 -21.84
N ASN A 72 -2.94 -5.09 -20.54
CA ASN A 72 -4.25 -5.15 -19.87
C ASN A 72 -4.57 -3.88 -19.06
N ASP A 73 -3.72 -2.88 -19.05
CA ASP A 73 -3.85 -1.68 -18.21
C ASP A 73 -4.15 -2.05 -16.74
N ALA A 74 -3.34 -3.01 -16.23
CA ALA A 74 -3.58 -3.66 -14.95
C ALA A 74 -2.70 -3.08 -13.85
N VAL A 75 -3.27 -2.88 -12.66
CA VAL A 75 -2.56 -2.39 -11.49
C VAL A 75 -1.67 -3.48 -10.89
N VAL A 76 -0.44 -3.12 -10.59
CA VAL A 76 0.53 -4.00 -9.93
C VAL A 76 0.38 -3.92 -8.41
N LEU A 77 0.25 -5.05 -7.75
CA LEU A 77 0.21 -5.12 -6.29
C LEU A 77 1.62 -5.37 -5.74
N PHE A 78 2.24 -4.32 -5.24
CA PHE A 78 3.60 -4.37 -4.70
C PHE A 78 3.58 -4.53 -3.18
N THR A 79 4.48 -5.37 -2.64
CA THR A 79 4.66 -5.53 -1.19
C THR A 79 5.90 -4.77 -0.74
N ASP A 80 5.73 -3.63 -0.11
CA ASP A 80 6.82 -2.94 0.57
C ASP A 80 7.18 -3.69 1.86
N LYS A 81 8.32 -4.38 1.89
CA LYS A 81 8.76 -5.16 3.07
C LYS A 81 9.02 -4.30 4.30
N THR A 82 9.21 -3.00 4.15
CA THR A 82 9.41 -2.07 5.26
C THR A 82 8.08 -1.60 5.85
N ASP A 83 6.99 -1.58 5.05
CA ASP A 83 5.70 -1.00 5.45
C ASP A 83 4.48 -1.70 4.83
N PHE A 84 4.28 -2.99 5.09
CA PHE A 84 3.18 -3.81 4.55
C PHE A 84 2.17 -4.29 5.59
N LYS A 85 2.30 -3.85 6.86
CA LYS A 85 1.43 -4.27 7.97
C LYS A 85 0.85 -3.07 8.71
N SER A 86 -0.23 -3.28 9.43
CA SER A 86 -0.80 -2.32 10.39
C SER A 86 0.14 -1.95 11.53
N CYS A 87 1.05 -2.87 11.89
CA CYS A 87 2.09 -2.72 12.93
C CYS A 87 3.50 -2.66 12.33
N ALA A 88 4.52 -2.65 13.19
CA ALA A 88 5.92 -2.71 12.74
C ALA A 88 6.22 -4.02 11.99
N PRO A 89 7.14 -4.02 11.00
CA PRO A 89 7.37 -5.16 10.10
C PRO A 89 7.71 -6.48 10.78
N LEU A 90 8.39 -6.44 11.93
CA LEU A 90 8.75 -7.63 12.70
C LEU A 90 7.68 -8.09 13.70
N GLN A 91 6.61 -7.30 13.88
CA GLN A 91 5.52 -7.66 14.78
C GLN A 91 4.42 -8.42 14.03
N THR A 92 3.58 -9.13 14.78
CA THR A 92 2.39 -9.81 14.26
C THR A 92 1.20 -8.86 14.31
N ALA A 93 0.50 -8.70 13.18
CA ALA A 93 -0.67 -7.85 13.12
C ALA A 93 -1.78 -8.35 14.06
N ALA A 94 -2.31 -7.44 14.87
CA ALA A 94 -3.37 -7.68 15.84
C ALA A 94 -4.59 -6.82 15.55
N PHE A 95 -5.77 -7.27 15.93
CA PHE A 95 -7.04 -6.59 15.65
C PHE A 95 -7.14 -5.15 16.20
N ASN A 96 -6.26 -4.77 17.11
CA ASN A 96 -6.25 -3.47 17.78
C ASN A 96 -5.12 -2.52 17.30
N ASP A 97 -4.41 -2.84 16.21
CA ASP A 97 -3.27 -2.05 15.73
C ASP A 97 -3.66 -0.64 15.26
N SER A 98 -4.75 -0.53 14.51
CA SER A 98 -5.20 0.75 13.95
C SER A 98 -6.67 1.02 14.27
N VAL A 99 -6.97 2.24 14.72
CA VAL A 99 -8.35 2.71 14.84
C VAL A 99 -8.84 3.12 13.46
N ILE A 100 -9.91 2.46 12.98
CA ILE A 100 -10.50 2.72 11.66
C ILE A 100 -11.81 3.53 11.76
N GLY A 101 -12.35 3.71 12.96
CA GLY A 101 -13.53 4.53 13.19
C GLY A 101 -14.09 4.40 14.59
N THR A 102 -15.22 5.07 14.80
CA THR A 102 -16.00 4.99 16.03
C THR A 102 -17.45 4.63 15.68
N GLY A 103 -18.01 3.65 16.34
CA GLY A 103 -19.40 3.27 16.19
C GLY A 103 -20.35 4.42 16.55
N ASN A 104 -21.45 4.51 15.82
CA ASN A 104 -22.54 5.47 16.07
C ASN A 104 -23.91 4.78 16.20
N GLY A 105 -23.93 3.44 16.25
CA GLY A 105 -25.15 2.63 16.31
C GLY A 105 -25.89 2.45 14.97
N VAL A 106 -25.42 3.10 13.89
CA VAL A 106 -26.06 3.05 12.56
C VAL A 106 -25.04 2.65 11.47
N GLN A 107 -23.84 3.21 11.53
CA GLN A 107 -22.80 2.96 10.54
C GLN A 107 -22.27 1.53 10.64
N THR A 108 -22.27 0.83 9.52
CA THR A 108 -21.74 -0.55 9.41
C THR A 108 -20.44 -0.61 8.58
N VAL A 109 -20.18 0.37 7.72
CA VAL A 109 -19.08 0.37 6.75
C VAL A 109 -17.93 1.24 7.25
N PHE A 110 -16.75 0.65 7.41
CA PHE A 110 -15.53 1.31 7.90
C PHE A 110 -14.39 1.13 6.91
N PRO A 111 -13.94 2.23 6.28
CA PRO A 111 -12.72 2.21 5.47
C PRO A 111 -11.50 1.97 6.33
N VAL A 112 -10.54 1.18 5.80
CA VAL A 112 -9.32 0.82 6.53
C VAL A 112 -8.27 1.92 6.37
N TYR A 113 -7.68 2.32 7.50
CA TYR A 113 -6.58 3.28 7.56
C TYR A 113 -5.42 2.72 8.37
N LYS A 114 -4.20 3.00 7.92
CA LYS A 114 -3.00 2.83 8.72
C LYS A 114 -2.64 4.17 9.36
N ARG A 115 -2.56 4.20 10.70
CA ARG A 115 -2.16 5.40 11.45
C ARG A 115 -0.69 5.40 11.74
N TYR A 116 -0.02 6.49 11.34
CA TYR A 116 1.35 6.79 11.73
C TYR A 116 1.31 7.89 12.79
N THR A 117 2.03 7.69 13.89
CA THR A 117 2.07 8.63 15.02
C THR A 117 3.50 9.01 15.33
N ALA A 118 3.79 10.30 15.39
CA ALA A 118 5.08 10.84 15.79
C ALA A 118 4.91 12.21 16.45
N GLY A 119 5.54 12.42 17.60
CA GLY A 119 5.53 13.73 18.29
C GLY A 119 4.12 14.22 18.66
N GLY A 120 3.16 13.34 18.93
CA GLY A 120 1.77 13.69 19.21
C GLY A 120 0.91 14.03 17.98
N LEU A 121 1.50 13.97 16.78
CA LEU A 121 0.79 14.16 15.51
C LEU A 121 0.46 12.83 14.87
N ASN A 122 -0.67 12.77 14.15
CA ASN A 122 -1.13 11.58 13.44
C ASN A 122 -1.25 11.85 11.94
N TYR A 123 -0.92 10.82 11.17
CA TYR A 123 -1.20 10.75 9.73
C TYR A 123 -1.92 9.43 9.44
N ASP A 124 -3.12 9.51 8.90
CA ASP A 124 -3.95 8.36 8.54
C ASP A 124 -3.86 8.12 7.03
N ARG A 125 -3.15 7.04 6.64
CA ARG A 125 -3.06 6.61 5.25
C ARG A 125 -4.21 5.66 4.94
N ARG A 126 -5.01 5.99 3.94
CA ARG A 126 -6.04 5.09 3.40
C ARG A 126 -5.37 3.86 2.78
N ILE A 127 -5.86 2.67 3.13
CA ILE A 127 -5.38 1.40 2.56
C ILE A 127 -6.52 0.79 1.73
N THR A 128 -6.25 0.54 0.46
CA THR A 128 -7.22 -0.03 -0.49
C THR A 128 -6.97 -1.51 -0.74
N ARG A 129 -5.76 -1.97 -0.94
CA ARG A 129 -5.43 -3.34 -1.34
C ARG A 129 -4.98 -4.17 -0.14
N LEU A 130 -5.94 -4.81 0.55
CA LEU A 130 -5.65 -5.67 1.70
C LEU A 130 -5.22 -7.08 1.25
N MET A 131 -4.34 -7.71 2.02
CA MET A 131 -3.98 -9.11 1.80
C MET A 131 -5.08 -10.01 2.37
N SER A 132 -5.68 -10.83 1.52
CA SER A 132 -6.72 -11.78 1.92
C SER A 132 -6.23 -12.71 3.03
N GLY A 133 -7.11 -13.02 3.98
CA GLY A 133 -6.82 -13.91 5.11
C GLY A 133 -5.95 -13.31 6.22
N THR A 134 -5.48 -12.05 6.09
CA THR A 134 -4.66 -11.40 7.12
C THR A 134 -5.41 -10.40 7.96
N VAL A 135 -6.62 -10.02 7.54
CA VAL A 135 -7.42 -8.97 8.19
C VAL A 135 -8.07 -9.49 9.46
N LYS A 136 -7.91 -8.73 10.53
CA LYS A 136 -8.57 -8.92 11.82
C LYS A 136 -9.29 -7.64 12.20
N SER A 137 -10.40 -7.73 12.89
CA SER A 137 -11.11 -6.55 13.34
C SER A 137 -11.71 -6.74 14.72
N GLY A 138 -11.87 -5.63 15.46
CA GLY A 138 -12.42 -5.64 16.80
C GLY A 138 -13.27 -4.41 17.09
N VAL A 139 -14.14 -4.53 18.08
CA VAL A 139 -14.98 -3.44 18.58
C VAL A 139 -14.79 -3.33 20.08
N ASN A 140 -14.48 -2.12 20.55
CA ASN A 140 -14.28 -1.81 21.98
C ASN A 140 -13.30 -2.76 22.68
N GLY A 141 -12.16 -3.06 22.02
CA GLY A 141 -11.11 -3.94 22.56
C GLY A 141 -11.42 -5.44 22.51
N VAL A 142 -12.50 -5.85 21.84
CA VAL A 142 -12.88 -7.25 21.68
C VAL A 142 -12.78 -7.66 20.22
N GLU A 143 -11.94 -8.65 19.91
CA GLU A 143 -11.83 -9.22 18.57
C GLU A 143 -13.14 -9.83 18.09
N LYS A 144 -13.50 -9.59 16.85
CA LYS A 144 -14.72 -10.10 16.22
C LYS A 144 -14.37 -11.07 15.09
N THR A 145 -15.13 -12.15 15.00
CA THR A 145 -14.91 -13.22 14.02
C THR A 145 -15.41 -12.78 12.65
N ILE A 146 -14.56 -12.94 11.62
CA ILE A 146 -14.92 -12.74 10.21
C ILE A 146 -16.07 -13.65 9.81
N SER A 147 -16.89 -13.22 8.86
CA SER A 147 -18.09 -13.88 8.33
C SER A 147 -19.25 -14.02 9.33
N THR A 148 -18.99 -13.98 10.65
CA THR A 148 -20.01 -14.02 11.69
C THR A 148 -20.44 -12.62 12.14
N HIS A 149 -19.47 -11.69 12.24
CA HIS A 149 -19.72 -10.34 12.74
C HIS A 149 -19.45 -9.27 11.67
N TRP A 150 -18.54 -9.55 10.76
CA TRP A 150 -18.12 -8.61 9.72
C TRP A 150 -17.60 -9.33 8.48
N THR A 151 -17.59 -8.63 7.38
CA THR A 151 -16.97 -9.02 6.09
C THR A 151 -15.95 -7.98 5.65
N VAL A 152 -15.06 -8.32 4.75
CA VAL A 152 -14.07 -7.40 4.19
C VAL A 152 -14.10 -7.45 2.67
N ASP A 153 -14.06 -6.28 2.07
CA ASP A 153 -13.72 -6.10 0.68
C ASP A 153 -12.22 -5.75 0.62
N VAL A 154 -11.42 -6.70 0.16
CA VAL A 154 -9.96 -6.59 0.14
C VAL A 154 -9.49 -5.61 -0.94
N ASP A 155 -10.24 -5.44 -2.02
CA ASP A 155 -9.89 -4.55 -3.13
C ASP A 155 -10.10 -3.08 -2.78
N THR A 156 -11.20 -2.78 -2.14
CA THR A 156 -11.50 -1.41 -1.69
C THR A 156 -10.96 -1.09 -0.30
N GLY A 157 -10.46 -2.09 0.43
CA GLY A 157 -9.98 -1.93 1.80
C GLY A 157 -11.09 -1.48 2.74
N THR A 158 -12.24 -2.14 2.71
CA THR A 158 -13.41 -1.75 3.49
C THR A 158 -13.91 -2.91 4.33
N ILE A 159 -14.14 -2.66 5.62
CA ILE A 159 -14.74 -3.62 6.56
C ILE A 159 -16.21 -3.26 6.75
N THR A 160 -17.09 -4.23 6.55
CA THR A 160 -18.53 -4.08 6.75
C THR A 160 -19.01 -4.97 7.88
N TYR A 161 -19.54 -4.38 8.95
CA TYR A 161 -20.13 -5.09 10.07
C TYR A 161 -21.57 -5.49 9.74
N LEU A 162 -21.98 -6.69 10.13
CA LEU A 162 -23.35 -7.18 9.99
C LEU A 162 -24.31 -6.46 10.95
N THR A 163 -23.80 -6.05 12.10
CA THR A 163 -24.53 -5.24 13.09
C THR A 163 -23.71 -4.00 13.39
N ALA A 164 -24.33 -2.83 13.32
CA ALA A 164 -23.65 -1.57 13.56
C ALA A 164 -23.01 -1.53 14.96
N PRO A 165 -21.72 -1.19 15.07
CA PRO A 165 -21.07 -1.01 16.38
C PRO A 165 -21.77 0.07 17.21
N PRO A 166 -21.98 -0.17 18.52
CA PRO A 166 -22.66 0.78 19.40
C PRO A 166 -21.98 2.15 19.44
N ASN A 167 -22.76 3.16 19.78
CA ASN A 167 -22.26 4.54 19.86
C ASN A 167 -21.09 4.67 20.85
N GLY A 168 -20.03 5.35 20.43
CA GLY A 168 -18.82 5.57 21.22
C GLY A 168 -17.84 4.40 21.26
N HIS A 169 -18.17 3.24 20.70
CA HIS A 169 -17.26 2.10 20.66
C HIS A 169 -16.22 2.27 19.55
N LEU A 170 -14.93 2.14 19.88
CA LEU A 170 -13.86 2.19 18.92
C LEU A 170 -13.89 0.92 18.04
N VAL A 171 -13.79 1.14 16.74
CA VAL A 171 -13.62 0.09 15.74
C VAL A 171 -12.15 0.06 15.31
N THR A 172 -11.53 -1.11 15.45
CA THR A 172 -10.11 -1.30 15.20
C THR A 172 -9.87 -2.41 14.20
N ALA A 173 -8.72 -2.36 13.51
CA ALA A 173 -8.30 -3.41 12.60
C ALA A 173 -6.80 -3.63 12.61
N GLY A 174 -6.40 -4.89 12.33
CA GLY A 174 -5.05 -5.29 12.01
C GLY A 174 -5.04 -6.01 10.66
N PHE A 175 -4.02 -5.75 9.84
CA PHE A 175 -4.02 -6.21 8.46
C PHE A 175 -2.61 -6.19 7.85
N HIS A 176 -2.46 -6.93 6.76
CA HIS A 176 -1.38 -6.74 5.79
C HIS A 176 -1.98 -6.15 4.51
N PHE A 177 -1.16 -5.42 3.75
CA PHE A 177 -1.63 -4.74 2.55
C PHE A 177 -0.57 -4.70 1.45
N TYR A 178 -1.04 -4.51 0.23
CA TYR A 178 -0.24 -4.18 -0.94
C TYR A 178 -0.31 -2.67 -1.20
N VAL A 179 0.73 -2.15 -1.83
CA VAL A 179 0.69 -0.83 -2.44
C VAL A 179 0.29 -1.01 -3.90
N PRO A 180 -0.83 -0.43 -4.36
CA PRO A 180 -1.18 -0.43 -5.76
C PRO A 180 -0.22 0.50 -6.51
N VAL A 181 0.51 -0.03 -7.48
CA VAL A 181 1.50 0.72 -8.24
C VAL A 181 1.35 0.46 -9.73
N ASP A 182 1.90 1.35 -10.54
CA ASP A 182 2.05 1.19 -11.97
C ASP A 182 3.51 1.45 -12.38
N PHE A 183 3.91 0.94 -13.54
CA PHE A 183 5.21 1.24 -14.13
C PHE A 183 5.23 2.69 -14.60
N VAL A 184 6.25 3.43 -14.19
CA VAL A 184 6.42 4.84 -14.61
C VAL A 184 6.74 4.91 -16.10
N ASP A 185 7.56 3.96 -16.59
CA ASP A 185 7.97 3.90 -17.99
C ASP A 185 7.16 2.87 -18.77
N SER A 186 6.75 3.23 -19.97
CA SER A 186 6.10 2.33 -20.93
C SER A 186 7.08 1.45 -21.70
N SER A 187 8.38 1.59 -21.45
CA SER A 187 9.46 0.79 -22.03
C SER A 187 10.29 0.13 -20.95
N LEU A 188 10.83 -1.04 -21.25
CA LEU A 188 11.73 -1.78 -20.39
C LEU A 188 13.06 -1.97 -21.14
N ASP A 189 14.13 -1.35 -20.62
CA ASP A 189 15.46 -1.45 -21.21
C ASP A 189 16.30 -2.47 -20.46
N TRP A 190 16.88 -3.42 -21.19
CA TRP A 190 17.78 -4.42 -20.63
C TRP A 190 19.09 -4.51 -21.39
N VAL A 191 20.15 -4.82 -20.67
CA VAL A 191 21.48 -5.09 -21.23
C VAL A 191 21.88 -6.51 -20.88
N LEU A 192 22.19 -7.31 -21.88
CA LEU A 192 22.75 -8.63 -21.71
C LEU A 192 24.28 -8.51 -21.56
N ASP A 193 24.77 -8.43 -20.34
CA ASP A 193 26.17 -8.12 -20.03
C ASP A 193 27.07 -9.37 -20.05
N LYS A 194 26.56 -10.55 -19.67
CA LYS A 194 27.28 -11.83 -19.65
C LYS A 194 26.36 -12.99 -19.96
N PHE A 195 26.96 -14.12 -20.35
CA PHE A 195 26.24 -15.38 -20.51
C PHE A 195 25.61 -15.78 -19.14
N ARG A 196 24.29 -15.70 -19.01
CA ARG A 196 23.45 -15.93 -17.83
C ARG A 196 23.35 -14.75 -16.83
N ALA A 197 23.80 -13.56 -17.16
CA ALA A 197 23.56 -12.37 -16.36
C ALA A 197 22.99 -11.25 -17.21
N GLY A 198 21.85 -10.71 -16.82
CA GLY A 198 21.25 -9.51 -17.38
C GLY A 198 21.11 -8.45 -16.31
N THR A 199 21.30 -7.20 -16.66
CA THR A 199 21.01 -6.05 -15.82
C THR A 199 19.90 -5.21 -16.47
N LEU A 200 18.97 -4.77 -15.66
CA LEU A 200 17.92 -3.83 -16.05
C LEU A 200 18.25 -2.47 -15.44
N ASN A 201 18.11 -1.42 -16.23
CA ASN A 201 18.35 -0.06 -15.77
C ASN A 201 17.06 0.55 -15.26
N GLY A 202 17.04 0.94 -13.96
CA GLY A 202 16.05 1.81 -13.37
C GLY A 202 14.59 1.43 -13.65
N ILE A 203 14.05 0.44 -12.95
CA ILE A 203 12.63 0.10 -13.08
C ILE A 203 11.88 0.78 -11.96
N MET A 204 11.19 1.85 -12.33
CA MET A 204 10.43 2.66 -11.39
C MET A 204 8.96 2.25 -11.38
N LEU A 205 8.45 2.01 -10.17
CA LEU A 205 7.03 1.84 -9.89
C LEU A 205 6.54 3.05 -9.10
N GLU A 206 5.37 3.57 -9.42
CA GLU A 206 4.75 4.68 -8.70
C GLU A 206 3.37 4.30 -8.20
N GLU A 207 3.04 4.69 -6.95
CA GLU A 207 1.74 4.41 -6.33
C GLU A 207 0.60 5.05 -7.12
N VAL A 208 -0.40 4.25 -7.45
CA VAL A 208 -1.64 4.70 -8.08
C VAL A 208 -2.63 5.10 -6.98
N GLN A 209 -3.20 6.30 -7.10
CA GLN A 209 -4.26 6.74 -6.19
C GLN A 209 -5.61 6.19 -6.68
N GLU A 210 -6.18 5.30 -5.88
CA GLU A 210 -7.51 4.74 -6.08
C GLU A 210 -8.57 5.38 -5.16
#